data_e68adeaf2ca52cbe3562669dc144f6a9
#
_entry.id   e68adeaf2ca52cbe3562669dc144f6a9
#
_cell.length_a   1.000
_cell.length_b   1.000
_cell.length_c   1.000
_cell.angle_alpha   90.00
_cell.angle_beta   90.00
_cell.angle_gamma   90.00
#
_symmetry.space_group_name_H-M   'P 1'
#
loop_
_entity.id
_entity.type
_entity.pdbx_description
1 polymer ?
#
loop_
_entity_poly.entity_id
_entity_poly.type
_entity_poly.pdbx_seq_one_letter_code
_entity_poly.pdbx_strand_id
1 'polypeptide(L)'
;MKNKLCLLLILSSFVLNIHAQKSIRIGIIGLDTSHSVAFTDLINGDKDNAFAKGFRIVAAYPYGSKTIESSAKRIPGYIKKVEQQGVEIVSSISELLDKVDCV
;
A
#
# COMPACT_ATOMS: atom_id res chain seq x y z
N MET A 1 -21.70 -20.20 -41.92
CA MET A 1 -20.92 -18.95 -41.76
C MET A 1 -21.50 -17.99 -40.73
N LYS A 2 -22.80 -17.82 -40.61
CA LYS A 2 -23.42 -16.91 -39.63
C LYS A 2 -23.22 -17.37 -38.16
N ASN A 3 -23.11 -18.67 -37.88
CA ASN A 3 -22.96 -19.21 -36.52
C ASN A 3 -21.55 -19.06 -35.92
N LYS A 4 -20.50 -18.93 -36.76
CA LYS A 4 -19.13 -18.72 -36.31
C LYS A 4 -18.86 -17.28 -35.82
N LEU A 5 -19.54 -16.32 -36.44
CA LEU A 5 -19.42 -14.91 -36.05
C LEU A 5 -20.11 -14.62 -34.73
N CYS A 6 -21.28 -15.25 -34.45
CA CYS A 6 -21.97 -15.14 -33.17
C CYS A 6 -21.17 -15.78 -32.01
N LEU A 7 -20.48 -16.90 -32.27
CA LEU A 7 -19.65 -17.57 -31.26
C LEU A 7 -18.42 -16.73 -30.85
N LEU A 8 -17.80 -16.04 -31.80
CA LEU A 8 -16.69 -15.13 -31.56
C LEU A 8 -17.09 -13.89 -30.75
N LEU A 9 -18.29 -13.35 -31.00
CA LEU A 9 -18.83 -12.21 -30.23
C LEU A 9 -19.19 -12.60 -28.77
N ILE A 10 -19.66 -13.82 -28.56
CA ILE A 10 -19.96 -14.33 -27.19
C ILE A 10 -18.67 -14.58 -26.40
N LEU A 11 -17.60 -15.08 -27.05
CA LEU A 11 -16.31 -15.27 -26.41
C LEU A 11 -15.63 -13.95 -26.01
N SER A 12 -15.80 -12.88 -26.82
CA SER A 12 -15.22 -11.57 -26.54
C SER A 12 -15.90 -10.85 -25.38
N SER A 13 -17.18 -11.12 -25.13
CA SER A 13 -17.89 -10.52 -23.99
C SER A 13 -17.56 -11.18 -22.63
N PHE A 14 -16.97 -12.36 -22.64
CA PHE A 14 -16.58 -13.05 -21.40
C PHE A 14 -15.22 -12.58 -20.83
N VAL A 15 -14.39 -11.92 -21.65
CA VAL A 15 -13.06 -11.46 -21.26
C VAL A 15 -13.07 -10.10 -20.52
N LEU A 16 -14.19 -9.39 -20.54
CA LEU A 16 -14.28 -8.03 -20.00
C LEU A 16 -14.65 -7.93 -18.52
N ASN A 17 -14.80 -9.05 -17.83
CA ASN A 17 -15.16 -9.07 -16.39
C ASN A 17 -14.04 -9.50 -15.46
N ILE A 18 -12.77 -9.30 -15.82
CA ILE A 18 -11.67 -9.41 -14.86
C ILE A 18 -11.67 -8.12 -14.03
N HIS A 19 -12.49 -8.09 -13.01
CA HIS A 19 -12.39 -7.06 -11.97
C HIS A 19 -11.10 -7.34 -11.19
N ALA A 20 -10.06 -6.54 -11.44
CA ALA A 20 -8.91 -6.50 -10.56
C ALA A 20 -9.39 -6.16 -9.15
N GLN A 21 -9.19 -7.07 -8.19
CA GLN A 21 -9.58 -6.87 -6.80
C GLN A 21 -8.77 -5.69 -6.26
N LYS A 22 -9.46 -4.62 -5.85
CA LYS A 22 -8.84 -3.41 -5.31
C LYS A 22 -8.25 -3.71 -3.93
N SER A 23 -6.96 -3.43 -3.75
CA SER A 23 -6.31 -3.55 -2.45
C SER A 23 -6.84 -2.53 -1.45
N ILE A 24 -6.95 -2.94 -0.20
CA ILE A 24 -7.19 -2.03 0.93
C ILE A 24 -5.92 -1.22 1.18
N ARG A 25 -6.04 0.09 1.14
CA ARG A 25 -4.93 1.02 1.31
C ARG A 25 -4.75 1.33 2.79
N ILE A 26 -3.55 1.10 3.30
CA ILE A 26 -3.18 1.32 4.70
C ILE A 26 -2.26 2.52 4.82
N GLY A 27 -2.51 3.35 5.83
CA GLY A 27 -1.61 4.43 6.23
C GLY A 27 -0.85 4.11 7.51
N ILE A 28 0.32 4.71 7.68
CA ILE A 28 1.10 4.64 8.91
C ILE A 28 1.18 6.03 9.53
N ILE A 29 0.85 6.12 10.82
CA ILE A 29 1.11 7.30 11.64
C ILE A 29 2.28 6.98 12.56
N GLY A 30 3.42 7.62 12.31
CA GLY A 30 4.66 7.42 13.05
C GLY A 30 5.66 6.51 12.36
N LEU A 31 6.90 7.00 12.24
CA LEU A 31 8.04 6.28 11.65
C LEU A 31 9.28 6.32 12.56
N ASP A 32 9.08 6.22 13.87
CA ASP A 32 10.17 6.28 14.85
C ASP A 32 10.56 4.92 15.43
N THR A 33 9.90 3.85 15.02
CA THR A 33 10.20 2.49 15.47
C THR A 33 10.45 1.54 14.29
N SER A 34 11.21 0.48 14.56
CA SER A 34 11.48 -0.59 13.57
C SER A 34 10.21 -1.35 13.14
N HIS A 35 9.15 -1.30 13.94
CA HIS A 35 7.88 -1.96 13.60
C HIS A 35 7.26 -1.39 12.33
N SER A 36 7.37 -0.08 12.10
CA SER A 36 6.85 0.55 10.88
C SER A 36 7.50 -0.01 9.61
N VAL A 37 8.80 -0.24 9.64
CA VAL A 37 9.53 -0.87 8.53
C VAL A 37 9.20 -2.35 8.43
N ALA A 38 9.19 -3.07 9.55
CA ALA A 38 8.91 -4.52 9.55
C ALA A 38 7.52 -4.84 9.01
N PHE A 39 6.48 -4.10 9.39
CA PHE A 39 5.14 -4.28 8.84
C PHE A 39 5.04 -3.87 7.37
N THR A 40 5.77 -2.83 6.97
CA THR A 40 5.83 -2.44 5.56
C THR A 40 6.48 -3.54 4.72
N ASP A 41 7.57 -4.11 5.17
CA ASP A 41 8.23 -5.23 4.50
C ASP A 41 7.33 -6.47 4.42
N LEU A 42 6.60 -6.77 5.50
CA LEU A 42 5.68 -7.91 5.55
C LEU A 42 4.52 -7.75 4.55
N ILE A 43 3.95 -6.55 4.46
CA ILE A 43 2.73 -6.30 3.67
C ILE A 43 3.07 -5.98 2.21
N ASN A 44 4.10 -5.17 1.96
CA ASN A 44 4.46 -4.70 0.62
C ASN A 44 5.55 -5.52 -0.04
N GLY A 45 6.41 -6.19 0.75
CA GLY A 45 7.63 -6.82 0.27
C GLY A 45 7.41 -8.12 -0.50
N ASP A 46 6.45 -8.93 -0.09
CA ASP A 46 6.15 -10.22 -0.73
C ASP A 46 4.72 -10.21 -1.31
N LYS A 47 4.63 -10.13 -2.63
CA LYS A 47 3.35 -10.11 -3.35
C LYS A 47 2.58 -11.43 -3.24
N ASP A 48 3.26 -12.53 -2.96
CA ASP A 48 2.67 -13.87 -2.84
C ASP A 48 2.33 -14.22 -1.39
N ASN A 49 2.60 -13.31 -0.44
CA ASN A 49 2.25 -13.49 0.95
C ASN A 49 0.72 -13.52 1.13
N ALA A 50 0.19 -14.70 1.43
CA ALA A 50 -1.24 -14.90 1.63
C ALA A 50 -1.83 -14.03 2.75
N PHE A 51 -1.02 -13.66 3.75
CA PHE A 51 -1.41 -12.80 4.87
C PHE A 51 -1.66 -11.35 4.45
N ALA A 52 -0.90 -10.88 3.48
CA ALA A 52 -0.95 -9.50 3.00
C ALA A 52 -1.76 -9.33 1.71
N LYS A 53 -2.30 -10.43 1.18
CA LYS A 53 -3.08 -10.40 -0.06
C LYS A 53 -4.31 -9.50 0.09
N GLY A 54 -4.40 -8.50 -0.78
CA GLY A 54 -5.48 -7.53 -0.75
C GLY A 54 -5.24 -6.33 0.15
N PHE A 55 -4.04 -6.20 0.75
CA PHE A 55 -3.63 -5.06 1.56
C PHE A 55 -2.37 -4.41 0.99
N ARG A 56 -2.24 -3.11 1.14
CA ARG A 56 -1.03 -2.39 0.78
C ARG A 56 -0.85 -1.15 1.63
N ILE A 57 0.34 -0.96 2.16
CA ILE A 57 0.73 0.29 2.79
C ILE A 57 1.13 1.27 1.68
N VAL A 58 0.42 2.40 1.60
CA VAL A 58 0.56 3.36 0.50
C VAL A 58 1.06 4.73 0.92
N ALA A 59 0.87 5.10 2.18
CA ALA A 59 1.27 6.41 2.69
C ALA A 59 1.68 6.35 4.16
N ALA A 60 2.55 7.26 4.58
CA ALA A 60 2.98 7.38 5.96
C ALA A 60 3.17 8.85 6.36
N TYR A 61 2.72 9.19 7.57
CA TYR A 61 3.04 10.45 8.23
C TYR A 61 4.19 10.20 9.21
N PRO A 62 5.39 10.80 8.99
CA PRO A 62 6.60 10.46 9.74
C PRO A 62 6.65 11.16 11.11
N TYR A 63 5.64 10.91 11.94
CA TYR A 63 5.57 11.44 13.28
C TYR A 63 6.46 10.63 14.24
N GLY A 64 6.99 11.32 15.22
CA GLY A 64 7.75 10.74 16.32
C GLY A 64 7.94 11.75 17.44
N SER A 65 8.59 11.34 18.53
CA SER A 65 8.88 12.23 19.64
C SER A 65 9.87 13.31 19.24
N LYS A 66 9.57 14.56 19.58
CA LYS A 66 10.49 15.70 19.41
C LYS A 66 11.50 15.83 20.53
N THR A 67 11.25 15.20 21.66
CA THR A 67 12.07 15.29 22.88
C THR A 67 12.92 14.05 23.14
N ILE A 68 12.57 12.92 22.54
CA ILE A 68 13.35 11.68 22.64
C ILE A 68 14.30 11.62 21.45
N GLU A 69 15.60 11.77 21.72
CA GLU A 69 16.65 11.83 20.69
C GLU A 69 16.68 10.57 19.82
N SER A 70 16.52 9.38 20.38
CA SER A 70 16.51 8.12 19.64
C SER A 70 15.33 8.01 18.67
N SER A 71 14.18 8.58 19.01
CA SER A 71 13.02 8.68 18.09
C SER A 71 13.36 9.57 16.91
N ALA A 72 13.79 10.80 17.15
CA ALA A 72 14.11 11.77 16.11
C ALA A 72 15.21 11.27 15.15
N LYS A 73 16.25 10.62 15.67
CA LYS A 73 17.36 10.10 14.85
C LYS A 73 16.99 8.96 13.92
N ARG A 74 15.98 8.16 14.27
CA ARG A 74 15.56 6.99 13.47
C ARG A 74 14.70 7.35 12.26
N ILE A 75 13.90 8.40 12.37
CA ILE A 75 12.90 8.76 11.35
C ILE A 75 13.49 8.91 9.95
N PRO A 76 14.58 9.64 9.69
CA PRO A 76 15.12 9.79 8.33
C PRO A 76 15.49 8.46 7.66
N GLY A 77 16.05 7.52 8.42
CA GLY A 77 16.40 6.19 7.93
C GLY A 77 15.17 5.34 7.62
N TYR A 78 14.15 5.41 8.45
CA TYR A 78 12.91 4.67 8.24
C TYR A 78 12.07 5.25 7.09
N ILE A 79 12.06 6.57 6.90
CA ILE A 79 11.47 7.21 5.72
C ILE A 79 12.03 6.56 4.45
N LYS A 80 13.35 6.51 4.29
CA LYS A 80 13.99 5.91 3.11
C LYS A 80 13.58 4.46 2.88
N LYS A 81 13.51 3.68 3.95
CA LYS A 81 13.15 2.25 3.86
C LYS A 81 11.71 2.05 3.40
N VAL A 82 10.75 2.80 3.93
CA VAL A 82 9.35 2.66 3.52
C VAL A 82 9.10 3.23 2.12
N GLU A 83 9.79 4.31 1.73
CA GLU A 83 9.75 4.85 0.36
C GLU A 83 10.22 3.83 -0.68
N GLN A 84 11.24 3.03 -0.37
CA GLN A 84 11.71 1.93 -1.22
C GLN A 84 10.64 0.85 -1.44
N GLN A 85 9.67 0.75 -0.54
CA GLN A 85 8.53 -0.16 -0.65
C GLN A 85 7.28 0.49 -1.31
N GLY A 86 7.44 1.68 -1.88
CA GLY A 86 6.38 2.40 -2.57
C GLY A 86 5.45 3.19 -1.66
N VAL A 87 5.87 3.50 -0.43
CA VAL A 87 5.09 4.29 0.52
C VAL A 87 5.36 5.78 0.30
N GLU A 88 4.30 6.56 0.09
CA GLU A 88 4.38 8.01 -0.03
C GLU A 88 4.46 8.66 1.35
N ILE A 89 5.41 9.58 1.53
CA ILE A 89 5.50 10.38 2.76
C ILE A 89 4.62 11.61 2.64
N VAL A 90 3.73 11.79 3.60
CA VAL A 90 2.81 12.92 3.66
C VAL A 90 3.16 13.89 4.77
N SER A 91 2.67 15.13 4.67
CA SER A 91 3.02 16.22 5.58
C SER A 91 2.04 16.42 6.75
N SER A 92 0.91 15.73 6.72
CA SER A 92 -0.11 15.83 7.77
C SER A 92 -0.94 14.54 7.88
N ILE A 93 -1.60 14.37 9.03
CA ILE A 93 -2.56 13.29 9.24
C ILE A 93 -3.76 13.47 8.31
N SER A 94 -4.23 14.69 8.11
CA SER A 94 -5.34 14.95 7.18
C SER A 94 -5.02 14.48 5.77
N GLU A 95 -3.84 14.80 5.26
CA GLU A 95 -3.37 14.33 3.95
C GLU A 95 -3.29 12.79 3.90
N LEU A 96 -2.81 12.16 4.98
CA LEU A 96 -2.77 10.71 5.09
C LEU A 96 -4.16 10.08 4.94
N LEU A 97 -5.13 10.59 5.71
CA LEU A 97 -6.48 10.04 5.74
C LEU A 97 -7.20 10.15 4.39
N ASP A 98 -6.89 11.17 3.59
CA ASP A 98 -7.44 11.33 2.24
C ASP A 98 -6.93 10.25 1.25
N LYS A 99 -5.83 9.59 1.57
CA LYS A 99 -5.16 8.63 0.68
C LYS A 99 -5.42 7.16 1.03
N VAL A 100 -5.97 6.88 2.20
CA VAL A 100 -6.04 5.52 2.74
C VAL A 100 -7.45 5.12 3.15
N ASP A 101 -7.64 3.82 3.30
CA ASP A 101 -8.91 3.23 3.77
C ASP A 101 -8.87 2.96 5.28
N CYS A 102 -7.67 2.78 5.85
CA CYS A 102 -7.45 2.59 7.29
C CYS A 102 -6.01 2.98 7.69
N VAL A 103 -5.77 3.10 9.00
CA VAL A 103 -4.48 3.37 9.62
C VAL A 103 -4.21 2.38 10.73
#